data_b1eeaa83cb278938125e485ba7f79606
#
_entry.id   b1eeaa83cb278938125e485ba7f79606
#
_cell.length_a   1.000
_cell.length_b   1.000
_cell.length_c   1.000
_cell.angle_alpha   90.00
_cell.angle_beta   90.00
_cell.angle_gamma   90.00
#
_symmetry.space_group_name_H-M   'P 1'
#
loop_
_entity.id
_entity.type
_entity.pdbx_description
1 polymer ?
#
loop_
_entity_poly.entity_id
_entity_poly.type
_entity_poly.pdbx_seq_one_letter_code
_entity_poly.pdbx_strand_id
1 'polypeptide(L)'
;MNPVEFSPAVLISRVAPGQWHALEDDLVVGRGEASRRPDERMFISIDAWHGAAFDRLAEAMLAALPRPLHTVVDEADPDLPARWQRAGFTTRRREWEYAVPTDPRATGLDSALPPPDVTIKAFGRAQEAPLRALDRTIRDEVEAGPGWQDMPAEVLARPVLDPSNYAVAALPGQYVGLLRVATVTRLPRIGLIAVRADRQRHGIARALLAHALGALHRIGKETASAEVTESNVAATALFEGVGARRAGSNLELVLR
;
A
#
# COMPACT_ATOMS: atom_id res chain seq x y z
N MET A 1 -4.91 54.20 -8.07
CA MET A 1 -4.59 53.32 -9.21
C MET A 1 -3.83 52.14 -8.62
N ASN A 2 -4.54 51.02 -8.36
CA ASN A 2 -3.87 49.82 -7.81
C ASN A 2 -3.02 49.22 -8.92
N PRO A 3 -1.77 48.81 -8.63
CA PRO A 3 -0.98 48.04 -9.58
C PRO A 3 -1.71 46.71 -9.85
N VAL A 4 -1.95 46.45 -11.11
CA VAL A 4 -2.37 45.11 -11.56
C VAL A 4 -1.16 44.21 -11.32
N GLU A 5 -1.18 43.39 -10.26
CA GLU A 5 -0.22 42.31 -10.07
C GLU A 5 -0.40 41.34 -11.24
N PHE A 6 0.50 41.43 -12.20
CA PHE A 6 0.67 40.37 -13.20
C PHE A 6 1.24 39.15 -12.48
N SER A 7 0.39 38.21 -12.05
CA SER A 7 0.89 36.89 -11.72
C SER A 7 1.54 36.31 -12.97
N PRO A 8 2.80 35.87 -12.90
CA PRO A 8 3.48 35.28 -14.05
C PRO A 8 2.66 34.08 -14.56
N ALA A 9 2.58 33.94 -15.88
CA ALA A 9 1.78 32.87 -16.50
C ALA A 9 2.49 31.52 -16.33
N VAL A 10 1.86 30.58 -15.64
CA VAL A 10 2.36 29.22 -15.54
C VAL A 10 2.25 28.52 -16.91
N LEU A 11 3.37 28.16 -17.49
CA LEU A 11 3.47 27.39 -18.73
C LEU A 11 3.59 25.90 -18.43
N ILE A 12 2.88 25.06 -19.18
CA ILE A 12 2.98 23.61 -19.05
C ILE A 12 3.73 23.04 -20.24
N SER A 13 4.78 22.27 -19.93
CA SER A 13 5.57 21.53 -20.92
C SER A 13 5.51 20.03 -20.64
N ARG A 14 5.22 19.23 -21.68
CA ARG A 14 5.37 17.78 -21.61
C ARG A 14 6.82 17.42 -21.95
N VAL A 15 7.58 16.99 -20.95
CA VAL A 15 9.04 16.76 -21.06
C VAL A 15 9.39 15.33 -21.45
N ALA A 16 8.49 14.37 -21.18
CA ALA A 16 8.61 12.96 -21.56
C ALA A 16 7.23 12.29 -21.62
N PRO A 17 7.10 11.07 -22.15
CA PRO A 17 5.89 10.27 -22.00
C PRO A 17 5.52 10.14 -20.52
N GLY A 18 4.31 10.61 -20.14
CA GLY A 18 3.83 10.59 -18.75
C GLY A 18 4.49 11.60 -17.80
N GLN A 19 5.21 12.60 -18.30
CA GLN A 19 5.86 13.61 -17.47
C GLN A 19 5.59 15.03 -17.95
N TRP A 20 5.20 15.91 -17.03
CA TRP A 20 4.91 17.34 -17.28
C TRP A 20 5.65 18.21 -16.28
N HIS A 21 6.08 19.37 -16.73
CA HIS A 21 6.61 20.44 -15.89
C HIS A 21 5.71 21.68 -15.99
N ALA A 22 5.48 22.31 -14.87
CA ALA A 22 4.97 23.67 -14.78
C ALA A 22 6.15 24.64 -14.65
N LEU A 23 6.21 25.62 -15.51
CA LEU A 23 7.28 26.61 -15.59
C LEU A 23 6.72 28.00 -15.31
N GLU A 24 7.42 28.79 -14.51
CA GLU A 24 7.18 30.18 -14.21
C GLU A 24 8.52 30.90 -14.25
N ASP A 25 8.65 31.91 -15.12
CA ASP A 25 9.92 32.60 -15.36
C ASP A 25 11.11 31.64 -15.62
N ASP A 26 10.90 30.63 -16.47
CA ASP A 26 11.85 29.55 -16.80
C ASP A 26 12.25 28.64 -15.63
N LEU A 27 11.65 28.78 -14.46
CA LEU A 27 11.85 27.90 -13.30
C LEU A 27 10.77 26.83 -13.23
N VAL A 28 11.17 25.60 -12.87
CA VAL A 28 10.22 24.51 -12.63
C VAL A 28 9.54 24.71 -11.27
N VAL A 29 8.26 25.07 -11.28
CA VAL A 29 7.43 25.31 -10.10
C VAL A 29 6.46 24.16 -9.82
N GLY A 30 6.49 23.10 -10.64
CA GLY A 30 5.70 21.90 -10.41
C GLY A 30 6.04 20.80 -11.41
N ARG A 31 5.73 19.55 -11.00
CA ARG A 31 5.92 18.35 -11.81
C ARG A 31 4.67 17.50 -11.75
N GLY A 32 4.29 16.95 -12.89
CA GLY A 32 3.21 15.97 -13.01
C GLY A 32 3.76 14.67 -13.57
N GLU A 33 3.36 13.55 -12.99
CA GLU A 33 3.73 12.21 -13.44
C GLU A 33 2.48 11.36 -13.66
N ALA A 34 2.51 10.54 -14.72
CA ALA A 34 1.53 9.51 -14.98
C ALA A 34 2.23 8.18 -15.19
N SER A 35 1.81 7.17 -14.46
CA SER A 35 2.36 5.82 -14.55
C SER A 35 1.24 4.78 -14.59
N ARG A 36 1.44 3.74 -15.39
CA ARG A 36 0.56 2.58 -15.40
C ARG A 36 1.06 1.58 -14.37
N ARG A 37 0.22 1.24 -13.39
CA ARG A 37 0.55 0.20 -12.41
C ARG A 37 0.40 -1.20 -13.01
N PRO A 38 0.95 -2.23 -12.35
CA PRO A 38 0.87 -3.61 -12.85
C PRO A 38 -0.55 -4.15 -13.05
N ASP A 39 -1.56 -3.57 -12.42
CA ASP A 39 -2.98 -3.88 -12.60
C ASP A 39 -3.64 -3.07 -13.72
N GLU A 40 -2.82 -2.49 -14.62
CA GLU A 40 -3.21 -1.69 -15.77
C GLU A 40 -3.89 -0.34 -15.43
N ARG A 41 -4.10 -0.01 -14.15
CA ARG A 41 -4.65 1.28 -13.75
C ARG A 41 -3.65 2.41 -13.96
N MET A 42 -4.13 3.53 -14.52
CA MET A 42 -3.33 4.74 -14.70
C MET A 42 -3.37 5.58 -13.43
N PHE A 43 -2.21 5.78 -12.81
CA PHE A 43 -2.05 6.66 -11.66
C PHE A 43 -1.34 7.94 -12.08
N ILE A 44 -1.80 9.05 -11.50
CA ILE A 44 -1.19 10.38 -11.69
C ILE A 44 -0.82 10.97 -10.34
N SER A 45 0.24 11.76 -10.34
CA SER A 45 0.67 12.56 -9.19
C SER A 45 1.09 13.95 -9.64
N ILE A 46 0.88 14.93 -8.79
CA ILE A 46 1.33 16.31 -9.01
C ILE A 46 2.04 16.77 -7.74
N ASP A 47 3.28 17.23 -7.91
CA ASP A 47 4.05 17.96 -6.91
C ASP A 47 4.23 19.39 -7.41
N ALA A 48 3.66 20.38 -6.69
CA ALA A 48 3.65 21.76 -7.11
C ALA A 48 3.86 22.71 -5.93
N TRP A 49 4.66 23.76 -6.15
CA TRP A 49 5.00 24.73 -5.11
C TRP A 49 3.81 25.59 -4.70
N HIS A 50 2.83 25.78 -5.60
CA HIS A 50 1.62 26.57 -5.33
C HIS A 50 0.41 26.10 -6.15
N GLY A 51 -0.77 26.55 -5.75
CA GLY A 51 -2.03 26.08 -6.31
C GLY A 51 -2.22 26.31 -7.79
N ALA A 52 -1.77 27.45 -8.31
CA ALA A 52 -1.92 27.75 -9.75
C ALA A 52 -1.11 26.75 -10.61
N ALA A 53 0.11 26.40 -10.19
CA ALA A 53 0.91 25.39 -10.87
C ALA A 53 0.23 23.99 -10.82
N PHE A 54 -0.35 23.62 -9.66
CA PHE A 54 -1.13 22.38 -9.54
C PHE A 54 -2.30 22.37 -10.51
N ASP A 55 -3.12 23.42 -10.51
CA ASP A 55 -4.35 23.49 -11.30
C ASP A 55 -4.04 23.41 -12.81
N ARG A 56 -2.99 24.09 -13.26
CA ARG A 56 -2.54 24.04 -14.66
C ARG A 56 -1.97 22.67 -15.06
N LEU A 57 -1.21 22.01 -14.17
CA LEU A 57 -0.74 20.63 -14.40
C LEU A 57 -1.92 19.68 -14.47
N ALA A 58 -2.85 19.76 -13.51
CA ALA A 58 -4.04 18.92 -13.49
C ALA A 58 -4.84 19.07 -14.79
N GLU A 59 -5.14 20.31 -15.22
CA GLU A 59 -5.84 20.58 -16.49
C GLU A 59 -5.14 19.93 -17.68
N ALA A 60 -3.83 20.12 -17.82
CA ALA A 60 -3.07 19.58 -18.95
C ALA A 60 -2.99 18.05 -18.92
N MET A 61 -2.81 17.43 -17.77
CA MET A 61 -2.75 15.98 -17.62
C MET A 61 -4.10 15.34 -17.88
N LEU A 62 -5.20 15.92 -17.35
CA LEU A 62 -6.55 15.41 -17.53
C LEU A 62 -7.04 15.53 -18.97
N ALA A 63 -6.55 16.50 -19.73
CA ALA A 63 -6.82 16.64 -21.18
C ALA A 63 -6.03 15.62 -22.03
N ALA A 64 -4.85 15.18 -21.57
CA ALA A 64 -3.94 14.35 -22.33
C ALA A 64 -4.06 12.84 -22.04
N LEU A 65 -4.67 12.45 -20.93
CA LEU A 65 -4.66 11.07 -20.45
C LEU A 65 -6.04 10.41 -20.57
N PRO A 66 -6.08 9.10 -20.94
CA PRO A 66 -7.35 8.35 -20.97
C PRO A 66 -7.84 8.06 -19.55
N ARG A 67 -9.16 8.08 -19.37
CA ARG A 67 -9.82 7.69 -18.11
C ARG A 67 -10.06 6.18 -18.07
N PRO A 68 -10.21 5.57 -16.88
CA PRO A 68 -10.18 6.19 -15.56
C PRO A 68 -8.77 6.55 -15.09
N LEU A 69 -8.66 7.65 -14.33
CA LEU A 69 -7.42 8.10 -13.70
C LEU A 69 -7.51 7.95 -12.20
N HIS A 70 -6.41 7.55 -11.58
CA HIS A 70 -6.30 7.36 -10.14
C HIS A 70 -5.21 8.26 -9.56
N THR A 71 -5.36 8.65 -8.31
CA THR A 71 -4.29 9.28 -7.51
C THR A 71 -4.38 8.81 -6.06
N VAL A 72 -3.27 8.88 -5.34
CA VAL A 72 -3.22 8.60 -3.90
C VAL A 72 -2.71 9.85 -3.21
N VAL A 73 -3.41 10.26 -2.17
CA VAL A 73 -3.10 11.46 -1.40
C VAL A 73 -3.09 11.14 0.10
N ASP A 74 -2.18 11.78 0.84
CA ASP A 74 -2.23 11.77 2.29
C ASP A 74 -3.50 12.52 2.75
N GLU A 75 -4.33 11.88 3.55
CA GLU A 75 -5.56 12.49 4.07
C GLU A 75 -5.26 13.62 5.07
N ALA A 76 -4.07 13.62 5.69
CA ALA A 76 -3.63 14.68 6.57
C ALA A 76 -3.17 15.96 5.84
N ASP A 77 -2.95 15.90 4.52
CA ASP A 77 -2.71 17.11 3.73
C ASP A 77 -4.00 17.95 3.66
N PRO A 78 -3.99 19.20 4.15
CA PRO A 78 -5.21 20.00 4.24
C PRO A 78 -5.78 20.41 2.88
N ASP A 79 -4.96 20.49 1.85
CA ASP A 79 -5.32 21.08 0.56
C ASP A 79 -5.41 20.08 -0.59
N LEU A 80 -4.52 19.09 -0.61
CA LEU A 80 -4.36 18.20 -1.75
C LEU A 80 -5.61 17.36 -2.07
N PRO A 81 -6.31 16.75 -1.08
CA PRO A 81 -7.56 16.06 -1.34
C PRO A 81 -8.63 16.98 -1.95
N ALA A 82 -8.75 18.21 -1.42
CA ALA A 82 -9.72 19.19 -1.91
C ALA A 82 -9.41 19.67 -3.34
N ARG A 83 -8.12 19.80 -3.71
CA ARG A 83 -7.71 20.15 -5.08
C ARG A 83 -8.11 19.08 -6.08
N TRP A 84 -7.84 17.81 -5.78
CA TRP A 84 -8.24 16.71 -6.64
C TRP A 84 -9.76 16.56 -6.74
N GLN A 85 -10.50 16.80 -5.64
CA GLN A 85 -11.97 16.81 -5.67
C GLN A 85 -12.51 17.92 -6.58
N ARG A 86 -11.93 19.13 -6.54
CA ARG A 86 -12.30 20.21 -7.48
C ARG A 86 -11.98 19.86 -8.94
N ALA A 87 -10.95 19.05 -9.17
CA ALA A 87 -10.63 18.51 -10.49
C ALA A 87 -11.56 17.36 -10.93
N GLY A 88 -12.57 17.01 -10.12
CA GLY A 88 -13.59 16.01 -10.43
C GLY A 88 -13.32 14.61 -9.90
N PHE A 89 -12.27 14.41 -9.11
CA PHE A 89 -12.00 13.11 -8.49
C PHE A 89 -12.95 12.85 -7.31
N THR A 90 -13.27 11.57 -7.12
CA THR A 90 -14.07 11.08 -5.98
C THR A 90 -13.26 10.05 -5.20
N THR A 91 -13.49 9.95 -3.90
CA THR A 91 -12.83 8.94 -3.07
C THR A 91 -13.30 7.55 -3.49
N ARG A 92 -12.34 6.69 -3.81
CA ARG A 92 -12.57 5.27 -4.13
C ARG A 92 -12.42 4.41 -2.89
N ARG A 93 -11.33 4.60 -2.12
CA ARG A 93 -11.06 3.87 -0.88
C ARG A 93 -10.14 4.67 0.04
N ARG A 94 -10.12 4.27 1.33
CA ARG A 94 -9.15 4.72 2.32
C ARG A 94 -8.26 3.57 2.74
N GLU A 95 -6.97 3.83 2.94
CA GLU A 95 -6.01 2.92 3.53
C GLU A 95 -5.45 3.53 4.81
N TRP A 96 -5.56 2.79 5.92
CA TRP A 96 -4.94 3.15 7.18
C TRP A 96 -3.47 2.76 7.18
N GLU A 97 -2.61 3.66 7.61
CA GLU A 97 -1.23 3.35 7.92
C GLU A 97 -1.09 3.01 9.40
N TYR A 98 -0.54 1.83 9.68
CA TYR A 98 -0.31 1.37 11.03
C TYR A 98 1.18 1.41 11.38
N ALA A 99 1.50 1.94 12.58
CA ALA A 99 2.75 1.71 13.28
C ALA A 99 2.55 0.48 14.20
N VAL A 100 3.28 -0.59 13.91
CA VAL A 100 3.13 -1.89 14.57
C VAL A 100 4.35 -2.11 15.47
N PRO A 101 4.20 -2.17 16.81
CA PRO A 101 5.31 -2.47 17.70
C PRO A 101 5.84 -3.88 17.43
N THR A 102 7.14 -4.09 17.59
CA THR A 102 7.76 -5.40 17.34
C THR A 102 8.07 -6.16 18.61
N ASP A 103 8.13 -5.48 19.78
CA ASP A 103 8.35 -6.13 21.07
C ASP A 103 7.21 -7.13 21.37
N PRO A 104 7.51 -8.43 21.52
CA PRO A 104 6.51 -9.45 21.84
C PRO A 104 5.70 -9.14 23.11
N ARG A 105 6.31 -8.48 24.09
CA ARG A 105 5.63 -8.10 25.34
C ARG A 105 4.62 -6.98 25.12
N ALA A 106 4.98 -5.99 24.29
CA ALA A 106 4.09 -4.88 23.95
C ALA A 106 2.90 -5.32 23.09
N THR A 107 3.12 -6.33 22.24
CA THR A 107 2.09 -6.88 21.34
C THR A 107 1.22 -7.97 21.97
N GLY A 108 1.59 -8.49 23.15
CA GLY A 108 0.95 -9.67 23.73
C GLY A 108 1.08 -10.93 22.88
N LEU A 109 2.14 -11.01 22.07
CA LEU A 109 2.43 -12.13 21.19
C LEU A 109 3.54 -13.06 21.71
N ASP A 110 4.08 -12.80 22.88
CA ASP A 110 5.13 -13.59 23.54
C ASP A 110 4.68 -15.05 23.77
N SER A 111 3.39 -15.27 24.01
CA SER A 111 2.78 -16.59 24.18
C SER A 111 1.99 -17.08 22.97
N ALA A 112 2.03 -16.38 21.83
CA ALA A 112 1.28 -16.76 20.65
C ALA A 112 1.91 -17.97 19.95
N LEU A 113 1.40 -19.15 20.24
CA LEU A 113 1.80 -20.39 19.58
C LEU A 113 0.97 -20.62 18.31
N PRO A 114 1.55 -21.27 17.27
CA PRO A 114 0.76 -21.73 16.13
C PRO A 114 -0.25 -22.80 16.59
N PRO A 115 -1.36 -22.95 15.87
CA PRO A 115 -2.30 -24.04 16.12
C PRO A 115 -1.62 -25.42 16.09
N PRO A 116 -2.21 -26.46 16.72
CA PRO A 116 -1.71 -27.82 16.58
C PRO A 116 -1.52 -28.19 15.11
N ASP A 117 -0.48 -28.94 14.80
CA ASP A 117 -0.07 -29.38 13.44
C ASP A 117 0.40 -28.27 12.49
N VAL A 118 0.35 -27.00 12.89
CA VAL A 118 0.89 -25.88 12.10
C VAL A 118 2.30 -25.54 12.54
N THR A 119 3.23 -25.54 11.59
CA THR A 119 4.62 -25.11 11.82
C THR A 119 4.86 -23.80 11.08
N ILE A 120 5.44 -22.79 11.76
CA ILE A 120 5.89 -21.57 11.09
C ILE A 120 7.31 -21.76 10.56
N LYS A 121 7.47 -21.68 9.25
CA LYS A 121 8.78 -21.65 8.59
C LYS A 121 9.24 -20.20 8.53
N ALA A 122 10.46 -19.97 9.03
CA ALA A 122 11.08 -18.65 9.08
C ALA A 122 11.34 -18.09 7.66
N PHE A 123 11.61 -16.79 7.60
CA PHE A 123 12.05 -16.09 6.39
C PHE A 123 13.19 -16.83 5.71
N GLY A 124 13.12 -17.00 4.39
CA GLY A 124 14.10 -17.73 3.60
C GLY A 124 14.06 -19.26 3.73
N ARG A 125 13.15 -19.83 4.51
CA ARG A 125 12.98 -21.28 4.68
C ARG A 125 11.80 -21.87 3.91
N ALA A 126 11.04 -21.03 3.23
CA ALA A 126 9.98 -21.46 2.33
C ALA A 126 10.56 -22.05 1.05
N GLN A 127 10.02 -23.16 0.60
CA GLN A 127 10.30 -23.70 -0.73
C GLN A 127 9.49 -22.92 -1.77
N GLU A 128 10.12 -22.59 -2.89
CA GLU A 128 9.51 -21.72 -3.90
C GLU A 128 8.25 -22.30 -4.53
N ALA A 129 8.28 -23.57 -4.94
CA ALA A 129 7.14 -24.19 -5.63
C ALA A 129 5.88 -24.28 -4.73
N PRO A 130 5.94 -24.77 -3.47
CA PRO A 130 4.80 -24.71 -2.55
C PRO A 130 4.34 -23.30 -2.22
N LEU A 131 5.27 -22.32 -2.12
CA LEU A 131 4.93 -20.92 -1.86
C LEU A 131 4.15 -20.32 -3.04
N ARG A 132 4.57 -20.57 -4.28
CA ARG A 132 3.84 -20.16 -5.48
C ARG A 132 2.47 -20.83 -5.60
N ALA A 133 2.35 -22.09 -5.19
CA ALA A 133 1.06 -22.79 -5.17
C ALA A 133 0.11 -22.15 -4.17
N LEU A 134 0.58 -21.86 -2.95
CA LEU A 134 -0.20 -21.16 -1.93
C LEU A 134 -0.64 -19.76 -2.40
N ASP A 135 0.28 -18.98 -2.96
CA ASP A 135 -0.01 -17.63 -3.46
C ASP A 135 -1.13 -17.66 -4.52
N ARG A 136 -1.06 -18.61 -5.46
CA ARG A 136 -2.15 -18.79 -6.45
C ARG A 136 -3.48 -19.12 -5.79
N THR A 137 -3.51 -20.10 -4.89
CA THR A 137 -4.74 -20.49 -4.19
C THR A 137 -5.37 -19.30 -3.47
N ILE A 138 -4.56 -18.52 -2.75
CA ILE A 138 -5.05 -17.31 -2.05
C ILE A 138 -5.57 -16.27 -3.03
N ARG A 139 -4.89 -16.05 -4.16
CA ARG A 139 -5.36 -15.13 -5.21
C ARG A 139 -6.68 -15.57 -5.80
N ASP A 140 -6.81 -16.83 -6.15
CA ASP A 140 -8.04 -17.41 -6.68
C ASP A 140 -9.21 -17.25 -5.67
N GLU A 141 -8.94 -17.47 -4.37
CA GLU A 141 -9.93 -17.27 -3.30
C GLU A 141 -10.36 -15.80 -3.16
N VAL A 142 -9.40 -14.86 -3.26
CA VAL A 142 -9.69 -13.41 -3.19
C VAL A 142 -10.41 -12.94 -4.45
N GLU A 143 -10.02 -13.43 -5.63
CA GLU A 143 -10.65 -13.08 -6.90
C GLU A 143 -12.10 -13.54 -6.97
N ALA A 144 -12.39 -14.71 -6.39
CA ALA A 144 -13.76 -15.21 -6.25
C ALA A 144 -14.62 -14.41 -5.25
N GLY A 145 -13.98 -13.56 -4.44
CA GLY A 145 -14.62 -12.75 -3.41
C GLY A 145 -14.86 -11.29 -3.83
N PRO A 146 -15.71 -10.56 -3.08
CA PRO A 146 -15.99 -9.14 -3.37
C PRO A 146 -14.78 -8.21 -3.14
N GLY A 147 -13.77 -8.66 -2.42
CA GLY A 147 -12.60 -7.86 -2.05
C GLY A 147 -11.51 -7.73 -3.12
N TRP A 148 -11.63 -8.42 -4.25
CA TRP A 148 -10.60 -8.39 -5.31
C TRP A 148 -10.31 -6.98 -5.81
N GLN A 149 -11.34 -6.18 -6.07
CA GLN A 149 -11.19 -4.81 -6.57
C GLN A 149 -10.57 -3.84 -5.55
N ASP A 150 -10.63 -4.20 -4.27
CA ASP A 150 -10.10 -3.41 -3.16
C ASP A 150 -8.65 -3.77 -2.82
N MET A 151 -8.13 -4.84 -3.42
CA MET A 151 -6.74 -5.23 -3.19
C MET A 151 -5.78 -4.17 -3.77
N PRO A 152 -4.68 -3.86 -3.07
CA PRO A 152 -3.64 -3.00 -3.61
C PRO A 152 -3.08 -3.56 -4.92
N ALA A 153 -2.86 -2.69 -5.91
CA ALA A 153 -2.29 -3.07 -7.20
C ALA A 153 -1.01 -3.91 -7.08
N GLU A 154 -0.17 -3.56 -6.12
CA GLU A 154 1.07 -4.28 -5.83
C GLU A 154 0.85 -5.72 -5.36
N VAL A 155 -0.27 -6.00 -4.71
CA VAL A 155 -0.63 -7.37 -4.29
C VAL A 155 -1.19 -8.15 -5.48
N LEU A 156 -2.04 -7.52 -6.29
CA LEU A 156 -2.69 -8.17 -7.44
C LEU A 156 -1.70 -8.67 -8.49
N ALA A 157 -0.70 -7.88 -8.81
CA ALA A 157 0.23 -8.16 -9.92
C ALA A 157 1.58 -8.75 -9.46
N ARG A 158 1.78 -8.94 -8.15
CA ARG A 158 3.08 -9.41 -7.66
C ARG A 158 3.21 -10.91 -7.76
N PRO A 159 4.13 -11.42 -8.58
CA PRO A 159 4.56 -12.80 -8.46
C PRO A 159 5.34 -12.99 -7.14
N VAL A 160 5.32 -14.19 -6.57
CA VAL A 160 6.27 -14.56 -5.51
C VAL A 160 7.66 -14.55 -6.12
N LEU A 161 8.46 -13.56 -5.79
CA LEU A 161 9.77 -13.35 -6.43
C LEU A 161 10.92 -13.88 -5.57
N ASP A 162 10.81 -13.71 -4.25
CA ASP A 162 11.92 -14.01 -3.35
C ASP A 162 11.40 -14.63 -2.03
N PRO A 163 11.59 -15.95 -1.84
CA PRO A 163 11.19 -16.64 -0.60
C PRO A 163 11.83 -16.05 0.67
N SER A 164 12.96 -15.32 0.56
CA SER A 164 13.63 -14.70 1.71
C SER A 164 12.75 -13.68 2.44
N ASN A 165 11.81 -13.07 1.72
CA ASN A 165 10.88 -12.08 2.26
C ASN A 165 9.62 -12.69 2.89
N TYR A 166 9.48 -14.03 2.87
CA TYR A 166 8.26 -14.70 3.33
C TYR A 166 8.51 -15.61 4.53
N ALA A 167 7.65 -15.48 5.54
CA ALA A 167 7.39 -16.53 6.52
C ALA A 167 6.12 -17.26 6.13
N VAL A 168 6.05 -18.58 6.33
CA VAL A 168 4.91 -19.40 5.93
C VAL A 168 4.43 -20.30 7.05
N ALA A 169 3.12 -20.47 7.15
CA ALA A 169 2.48 -21.47 7.99
C ALA A 169 2.29 -22.76 7.16
N ALA A 170 2.81 -23.86 7.66
CA ALA A 170 2.81 -25.15 7.00
C ALA A 170 2.09 -26.20 7.83
N LEU A 171 1.24 -27.00 7.18
CA LEU A 171 0.75 -28.30 7.61
C LEU A 171 1.58 -29.41 6.93
N PRO A 172 1.48 -30.68 7.35
CA PRO A 172 2.11 -31.78 6.62
C PRO A 172 1.71 -31.77 5.14
N GLY A 173 2.71 -31.62 4.26
CA GLY A 173 2.53 -31.66 2.81
C GLY A 173 2.02 -30.38 2.14
N GLN A 174 1.65 -29.31 2.86
CA GLN A 174 1.12 -28.08 2.25
C GLN A 174 1.38 -26.82 3.06
N TYR A 175 1.45 -25.69 2.36
CA TYR A 175 1.43 -24.37 3.00
C TYR A 175 -0.02 -23.85 3.07
N VAL A 176 -0.36 -23.18 4.19
CA VAL A 176 -1.73 -22.73 4.49
C VAL A 176 -1.83 -21.24 4.82
N GLY A 177 -0.71 -20.58 5.02
CA GLY A 177 -0.66 -19.14 5.25
C GLY A 177 0.71 -18.58 4.94
N LEU A 178 0.77 -17.30 4.60
CA LEU A 178 2.00 -16.58 4.33
C LEU A 178 1.96 -15.18 4.93
N LEU A 179 3.14 -14.65 5.25
CA LEU A 179 3.36 -13.27 5.62
C LEU A 179 4.62 -12.78 4.89
N ARG A 180 4.53 -11.61 4.28
CA ARG A 180 5.63 -10.95 3.58
C ARG A 180 6.06 -9.70 4.31
N VAL A 181 7.37 -9.54 4.49
CA VAL A 181 8.00 -8.30 4.96
C VAL A 181 8.87 -7.73 3.85
N ALA A 182 8.72 -6.44 3.57
CA ALA A 182 9.65 -5.68 2.75
C ALA A 182 10.59 -4.88 3.66
N THR A 183 11.90 -5.07 3.48
CA THR A 183 12.93 -4.42 4.30
C THR A 183 13.67 -3.29 3.57
N VAL A 184 13.24 -2.96 2.36
CA VAL A 184 13.91 -1.98 1.48
C VAL A 184 13.69 -0.54 1.94
N THR A 185 12.75 -0.31 2.86
CA THR A 185 12.42 1.00 3.41
C THR A 185 13.04 1.21 4.79
N ARG A 186 13.09 2.47 5.25
CA ARG A 186 13.58 2.83 6.58
C ARG A 186 12.87 2.05 7.69
N LEU A 187 11.56 1.84 7.55
CA LEU A 187 10.75 0.97 8.40
C LEU A 187 10.44 -0.32 7.65
N PRO A 188 10.65 -1.51 8.25
CA PRO A 188 10.18 -2.76 7.66
C PRO A 188 8.66 -2.71 7.49
N ARG A 189 8.17 -3.10 6.31
CA ARG A 189 6.74 -3.07 5.98
C ARG A 189 6.18 -4.49 5.90
N ILE A 190 5.12 -4.75 6.66
CA ILE A 190 4.30 -5.95 6.51
C ILE A 190 3.40 -5.72 5.28
N GLY A 191 3.85 -6.17 4.12
CA GLY A 191 3.19 -5.90 2.84
C GLY A 191 2.10 -6.90 2.46
N LEU A 192 2.03 -8.05 3.14
CA LEU A 192 1.01 -9.06 2.92
C LEU A 192 0.93 -10.00 4.11
N ILE A 193 -0.26 -10.30 4.57
CA ILE A 193 -0.56 -11.41 5.46
C ILE A 193 -1.84 -12.09 4.96
N ALA A 194 -1.76 -13.38 4.67
CA ALA A 194 -2.90 -14.11 4.12
C ALA A 194 -2.90 -15.57 4.58
N VAL A 195 -4.09 -16.11 4.78
CA VAL A 195 -4.34 -17.49 5.18
C VAL A 195 -5.44 -18.02 4.28
N ARG A 196 -5.28 -19.26 3.79
CA ARG A 196 -6.31 -19.95 3.00
C ARG A 196 -7.67 -19.86 3.66
N ALA A 197 -8.72 -19.71 2.88
CA ALA A 197 -10.09 -19.50 3.37
C ALA A 197 -10.54 -20.62 4.31
N ASP A 198 -10.23 -21.88 3.99
CA ASP A 198 -10.55 -23.06 4.80
C ASP A 198 -9.76 -23.17 6.11
N ARG A 199 -8.77 -22.29 6.33
CA ARG A 199 -7.88 -22.28 7.50
C ARG A 199 -7.90 -20.96 8.27
N GLN A 200 -8.78 -20.05 7.92
CA GLN A 200 -8.96 -18.80 8.63
C GLN A 200 -9.60 -19.01 10.01
N ARG A 201 -9.44 -18.01 10.90
CA ARG A 201 -10.01 -18.00 12.27
C ARG A 201 -9.44 -19.05 13.22
N HIS A 202 -8.33 -19.69 12.86
CA HIS A 202 -7.63 -20.68 13.70
C HIS A 202 -6.34 -20.13 14.33
N GLY A 203 -6.12 -18.80 14.34
CA GLY A 203 -4.93 -18.20 14.93
C GLY A 203 -3.68 -18.18 14.05
N ILE A 204 -3.72 -18.72 12.82
CA ILE A 204 -2.56 -18.83 11.92
C ILE A 204 -1.98 -17.46 11.59
N ALA A 205 -2.81 -16.46 11.25
CA ALA A 205 -2.34 -15.11 10.94
C ALA A 205 -1.64 -14.46 12.16
N ARG A 206 -2.18 -14.67 13.37
CA ARG A 206 -1.58 -14.19 14.62
C ARG A 206 -0.22 -14.84 14.88
N ALA A 207 -0.08 -16.15 14.64
CA ALA A 207 1.19 -16.86 14.79
C ALA A 207 2.24 -16.40 13.76
N LEU A 208 1.84 -16.19 12.50
CA LEU A 208 2.70 -15.61 11.47
C LEU A 208 3.19 -14.21 11.87
N LEU A 209 2.28 -13.37 12.35
CA LEU A 209 2.59 -12.01 12.80
C LEU A 209 3.53 -12.03 14.00
N ALA A 210 3.29 -12.89 15.00
CA ALA A 210 4.17 -13.08 16.15
C ALA A 210 5.60 -13.45 15.72
N HIS A 211 5.71 -14.40 14.78
CA HIS A 211 7.00 -14.82 14.24
C HIS A 211 7.72 -13.66 13.53
N ALA A 212 7.01 -12.91 12.69
CA ALA A 212 7.58 -11.82 11.92
C ALA A 212 8.03 -10.65 12.81
N LEU A 213 7.18 -10.20 13.73
CA LEU A 213 7.50 -9.10 14.64
C LEU A 213 8.64 -9.49 15.59
N GLY A 214 8.64 -10.72 16.14
CA GLY A 214 9.73 -11.22 16.94
C GLY A 214 11.06 -11.33 16.17
N ALA A 215 11.02 -11.65 14.88
CA ALA A 215 12.22 -11.65 14.03
C ALA A 215 12.76 -10.22 13.83
N LEU A 216 11.88 -9.25 13.58
CA LEU A 216 12.24 -7.84 13.45
C LEU A 216 12.80 -7.26 14.77
N HIS A 217 12.17 -7.59 15.88
CA HIS A 217 12.63 -7.16 17.21
C HIS A 217 14.06 -7.64 17.50
N ARG A 218 14.36 -8.92 17.20
CA ARG A 218 15.70 -9.49 17.40
C ARG A 218 16.81 -8.81 16.60
N ILE A 219 16.50 -8.18 15.48
CA ILE A 219 17.44 -7.38 14.67
C ILE A 219 17.38 -5.89 14.99
N GLY A 220 16.79 -5.51 16.15
CA GLY A 220 16.76 -4.13 16.66
C GLY A 220 15.76 -3.22 15.95
N LYS A 221 14.76 -3.74 15.26
CA LYS A 221 13.68 -2.93 14.70
C LYS A 221 12.57 -2.82 15.75
N GLU A 222 12.31 -1.62 16.23
CA GLU A 222 11.30 -1.37 17.27
C GLU A 222 9.88 -1.28 16.71
N THR A 223 9.76 -0.87 15.46
CA THR A 223 8.47 -0.64 14.78
C THR A 223 8.52 -1.18 13.37
N ALA A 224 7.42 -1.77 12.93
CA ALA A 224 7.11 -2.08 11.53
C ALA A 224 5.93 -1.22 11.07
N SER A 225 5.76 -1.08 9.76
CA SER A 225 4.57 -0.46 9.18
C SER A 225 3.67 -1.50 8.51
N ALA A 226 2.39 -1.19 8.42
CA ALA A 226 1.41 -1.94 7.62
C ALA A 226 0.39 -0.98 7.03
N GLU A 227 -0.08 -1.25 5.82
CA GLU A 227 -1.18 -0.54 5.20
C GLU A 227 -2.38 -1.47 5.12
N VAL A 228 -3.55 -0.98 5.52
CA VAL A 228 -4.77 -1.77 5.58
C VAL A 228 -5.92 -0.96 5.01
N THR A 229 -6.55 -1.48 3.97
CA THR A 229 -7.79 -0.91 3.44
C THR A 229 -8.85 -0.86 4.53
N GLU A 230 -9.54 0.28 4.69
CA GLU A 230 -10.58 0.49 5.72
C GLU A 230 -11.67 -0.60 5.71
N SER A 231 -12.03 -1.11 4.54
CA SER A 231 -13.00 -2.20 4.38
C SER A 231 -12.50 -3.57 4.87
N ASN A 232 -11.18 -3.74 5.10
CA ASN A 232 -10.61 -5.01 5.55
C ASN A 232 -10.68 -5.14 7.09
N VAL A 233 -11.89 -5.42 7.58
CA VAL A 233 -12.17 -5.56 9.02
C VAL A 233 -11.29 -6.63 9.68
N ALA A 234 -10.96 -7.71 8.97
CA ALA A 234 -10.16 -8.80 9.53
C ALA A 234 -8.70 -8.39 9.75
N ALA A 235 -8.10 -7.67 8.81
CA ALA A 235 -6.74 -7.14 8.97
C ALA A 235 -6.70 -6.03 10.03
N THR A 236 -7.69 -5.13 10.03
CA THR A 236 -7.85 -4.10 11.06
C THR A 236 -7.88 -4.72 12.46
N ALA A 237 -8.74 -5.70 12.70
CA ALA A 237 -8.85 -6.39 13.98
C ALA A 237 -7.54 -7.12 14.36
N LEU A 238 -6.82 -7.69 13.39
CA LEU A 238 -5.54 -8.34 13.63
C LEU A 238 -4.49 -7.34 14.12
N PHE A 239 -4.31 -6.21 13.42
CA PHE A 239 -3.30 -5.23 13.77
C PHE A 239 -3.65 -4.46 15.06
N GLU A 240 -4.88 -4.03 15.22
CA GLU A 240 -5.32 -3.37 16.46
C GLU A 240 -5.24 -4.32 17.67
N GLY A 241 -5.54 -5.60 17.47
CA GLY A 241 -5.42 -6.64 18.50
C GLY A 241 -4.00 -6.97 18.95
N VAL A 242 -2.97 -6.44 18.27
CA VAL A 242 -1.56 -6.55 18.68
C VAL A 242 -0.98 -5.18 19.10
N GLY A 243 -1.85 -4.20 19.38
CA GLY A 243 -1.42 -2.88 19.86
C GLY A 243 -0.86 -1.97 18.76
N ALA A 244 -1.07 -2.29 17.50
CA ALA A 244 -0.75 -1.38 16.41
C ALA A 244 -1.61 -0.10 16.50
N ARG A 245 -1.00 1.03 16.15
CA ARG A 245 -1.66 2.34 16.19
C ARG A 245 -1.76 2.90 14.78
N ARG A 246 -2.88 3.54 14.46
CA ARG A 246 -3.01 4.30 13.23
C ARG A 246 -2.07 5.49 13.29
N ALA A 247 -1.16 5.58 12.34
CA ALA A 247 -0.17 6.65 12.22
C ALA A 247 -0.58 7.68 11.17
N GLY A 248 -1.39 7.28 10.20
CA GLY A 248 -1.90 8.11 9.12
C GLY A 248 -2.95 7.39 8.30
N SER A 249 -3.37 8.02 7.23
CA SER A 249 -4.26 7.43 6.23
C SER A 249 -4.03 8.03 4.85
N ASN A 250 -4.21 7.21 3.82
CA ASN A 250 -4.18 7.62 2.43
C ASN A 250 -5.55 7.43 1.78
N LEU A 251 -5.94 8.38 0.94
CA LEU A 251 -7.11 8.27 0.08
C LEU A 251 -6.68 7.92 -1.34
N GLU A 252 -7.21 6.83 -1.89
CA GLU A 252 -7.19 6.61 -3.33
C GLU A 252 -8.41 7.31 -3.93
N LEU A 253 -8.15 8.24 -4.82
CA LEU A 253 -9.16 8.99 -5.55
C LEU A 253 -9.23 8.52 -6.99
N VAL A 254 -10.40 8.61 -7.61
CA VAL A 254 -10.63 8.20 -9.00
C VAL A 254 -11.43 9.25 -9.78
N LEU A 255 -11.01 9.51 -11.02
CA LEU A 255 -11.76 10.24 -12.03
C LEU A 255 -12.19 9.24 -13.12
N ARG A 256 -13.52 9.06 -13.25
CA ARG A 256 -14.13 8.17 -14.26
C ARG A 256 -14.45 8.89 -15.56
#